data_0baed51ac54ff7d8032ba4ab7ec74cbd
#
_entry.id   0baed51ac54ff7d8032ba4ab7ec74cbd
#
_cell.length_a   1.000
_cell.length_b   1.000
_cell.length_c   1.000
_cell.angle_alpha   90.00
_cell.angle_beta   90.00
_cell.angle_gamma   90.00
#
_symmetry.space_group_name_H-M   'P 1'
#
loop_
_entity.id
_entity.type
_entity.pdbx_description
1 polymer ?
#
loop_
_entity_poly.entity_id
_entity_poly.type
_entity_poly.pdbx_seq_one_letter_code
_entity_poly.pdbx_strand_id
1 'polypeptide(L)'
;MEGRREALLQAFIDEYASSGGPRLSLNELSLRFDMTLALSLAGQAGVPAQLYKRVKKDEWPSVTSMTTDQRVVGDTAAAFLVRSYLGNMLYRLTRWKKDGVYERLCAWAGEARADVIN
;
A
#
# COMPACT_ATOMS: atom_id res chain seq x y z
N MET A 1 -14.44 8.70 5.15
CA MET A 1 -13.77 7.69 4.30
C MET A 1 -13.40 6.40 5.04
N GLU A 2 -13.20 6.41 6.35
CA GLU A 2 -12.99 5.18 7.16
C GLU A 2 -14.15 4.20 7.04
N GLY A 3 -15.38 4.65 7.13
CA GLY A 3 -16.56 3.79 7.03
C GLY A 3 -16.71 3.01 5.71
N ARG A 4 -16.08 3.46 4.62
CA ARG A 4 -16.15 2.75 3.33
C ARG A 4 -15.28 1.50 3.30
N ARG A 5 -14.09 1.55 3.91
CA ARG A 5 -13.19 0.40 4.00
C ARG A 5 -13.82 -0.69 4.87
N GLU A 6 -14.26 -0.30 6.06
CA GLU A 6 -14.91 -1.23 6.99
C GLU A 6 -16.15 -1.88 6.38
N ALA A 7 -17.00 -1.08 5.71
CA ALA A 7 -18.17 -1.60 5.01
C ALA A 7 -17.81 -2.62 3.91
N LEU A 8 -16.75 -2.39 3.14
CA LEU A 8 -16.28 -3.33 2.12
C LEU A 8 -15.72 -4.62 2.75
N LEU A 9 -14.95 -4.51 3.81
CA LEU A 9 -14.43 -5.68 4.53
C LEU A 9 -15.55 -6.48 5.17
N GLN A 10 -16.56 -5.81 5.74
CA GLN A 10 -17.73 -6.47 6.31
C GLN A 10 -18.55 -7.17 5.24
N ALA A 11 -18.81 -6.53 4.10
CA ALA A 11 -19.49 -7.15 2.96
C ALA A 11 -18.75 -8.39 2.46
N PHE A 12 -17.43 -8.35 2.40
CA PHE A 12 -16.60 -9.50 2.06
C PHE A 12 -16.77 -10.64 3.08
N ILE A 13 -16.74 -10.33 4.38
CA ILE A 13 -16.91 -11.33 5.46
C ILE A 13 -18.28 -12.02 5.33
N ASP A 14 -19.32 -11.25 5.09
CA ASP A 14 -20.68 -11.76 5.01
C ASP A 14 -20.86 -12.64 3.78
N GLU A 15 -20.35 -12.23 2.61
CA GLU A 15 -20.41 -13.02 1.38
C GLU A 15 -19.56 -14.30 1.48
N TYR A 16 -18.37 -14.20 2.05
CA TYR A 16 -17.51 -15.36 2.25
C TYR A 16 -18.14 -16.41 3.16
N ALA A 17 -18.75 -15.97 4.26
CA ALA A 17 -19.47 -16.85 5.18
C ALA A 17 -20.72 -17.46 4.54
N SER A 18 -21.49 -16.69 3.75
CA SER A 18 -22.68 -17.19 3.02
C SER A 18 -22.32 -18.25 1.97
N SER A 19 -21.11 -18.15 1.41
CA SER A 19 -20.58 -19.13 0.44
C SER A 19 -19.95 -20.36 1.09
N GLY A 20 -20.10 -20.55 2.40
CA GLY A 20 -19.60 -21.72 3.16
C GLY A 20 -18.20 -21.58 3.73
N GLY A 21 -17.59 -20.39 3.64
CA GLY A 21 -16.33 -20.08 4.31
C GLY A 21 -16.51 -19.83 5.82
N PRO A 22 -15.43 -19.93 6.61
CA PRO A 22 -15.48 -19.57 8.02
C PRO A 22 -15.76 -18.06 8.19
N ARG A 23 -16.49 -17.69 9.25
CA ARG A 23 -16.72 -16.29 9.56
C ARG A 23 -15.44 -15.65 10.11
N LEU A 24 -14.88 -14.72 9.36
CA LEU A 24 -13.68 -13.96 9.75
C LEU A 24 -14.06 -12.81 10.66
N SER A 25 -13.15 -12.40 11.58
CA SER A 25 -13.32 -11.18 12.32
C SER A 25 -12.88 -9.96 11.48
N LEU A 26 -13.58 -8.84 11.65
CA LEU A 26 -13.23 -7.59 10.96
C LEU A 26 -11.82 -7.11 11.34
N ASN A 27 -11.45 -7.24 12.62
CA ASN A 27 -10.12 -6.85 13.10
C ASN A 27 -9.00 -7.69 12.46
N GLU A 28 -9.19 -9.01 12.41
CA GLU A 28 -8.22 -9.91 11.79
C GLU A 28 -8.07 -9.64 10.29
N LEU A 29 -9.17 -9.46 9.58
CA LEU A 29 -9.13 -9.15 8.15
C LEU A 29 -8.49 -7.78 7.89
N SER A 30 -8.80 -6.79 8.72
CA SER A 30 -8.16 -5.45 8.67
C SER A 30 -6.65 -5.53 8.86
N LEU A 31 -6.19 -6.31 9.85
CA LEU A 31 -4.77 -6.51 10.10
C LEU A 31 -4.08 -7.18 8.92
N ARG A 32 -4.66 -8.24 8.35
CA ARG A 32 -4.14 -8.92 7.16
C ARG A 32 -4.06 -7.99 5.96
N PHE A 33 -5.05 -7.11 5.80
CA PHE A 33 -5.03 -6.07 4.77
C PHE A 33 -3.85 -5.08 4.99
N ASP A 34 -3.62 -4.65 6.21
CA ASP A 34 -2.51 -3.77 6.57
C ASP A 34 -1.14 -4.44 6.34
N MET A 35 -1.01 -5.72 6.68
CA MET A 35 0.20 -6.51 6.38
C MET A 35 0.46 -6.61 4.87
N THR A 36 -0.59 -6.84 4.07
CA THR A 36 -0.49 -6.86 2.61
C THR A 36 -0.05 -5.50 2.06
N LEU A 37 -0.56 -4.41 2.63
CA LEU A 37 -0.15 -3.05 2.27
C LEU A 37 1.34 -2.83 2.56
N ALA A 38 1.82 -3.26 3.74
CA ALA A 38 3.22 -3.15 4.15
C ALA A 38 4.16 -3.94 3.23
N LEU A 39 3.83 -5.20 2.94
CA LEU A 39 4.59 -6.06 2.04
C LEU A 39 4.64 -5.48 0.62
N SER A 40 3.53 -4.92 0.16
CA SER A 40 3.45 -4.30 -1.15
C SER A 40 4.31 -3.03 -1.24
N LEU A 41 4.39 -2.23 -0.18
CA LEU A 41 5.28 -1.07 -0.10
C LEU A 41 6.75 -1.50 -0.12
N ALA A 42 7.11 -2.54 0.64
CA ALA A 42 8.46 -3.11 0.63
C ALA A 42 8.86 -3.59 -0.78
N GLY A 43 7.95 -4.27 -1.48
CA GLY A 43 8.17 -4.71 -2.87
C GLY A 43 8.37 -3.55 -3.86
N GLN A 44 7.89 -2.36 -3.55
CA GLN A 44 8.05 -1.15 -4.38
C GLN A 44 9.24 -0.27 -3.96
N ALA A 45 10.03 -0.66 -2.97
CA ALA A 45 11.18 0.12 -2.48
C ALA A 45 12.23 0.40 -3.58
N GLY A 46 12.29 -0.45 -4.63
CA GLY A 46 13.17 -0.24 -5.78
C GLY A 46 12.70 0.81 -6.79
N VAL A 47 11.44 1.27 -6.71
CA VAL A 47 10.88 2.23 -7.69
C VAL A 47 11.62 3.58 -7.67
N PRO A 48 11.96 4.19 -6.54
CA PRO A 48 12.72 5.43 -6.52
C PRO A 48 14.07 5.31 -7.24
N ALA A 49 14.78 4.21 -7.06
CA ALA A 49 16.06 3.97 -7.74
C ALA A 49 15.90 3.90 -9.27
N GLN A 50 14.81 3.35 -9.77
CA GLN A 50 14.52 3.33 -11.22
C GLN A 50 14.21 4.74 -11.75
N LEU A 51 13.53 5.56 -10.96
CA LEU A 51 13.24 6.96 -11.33
C LEU A 51 14.52 7.78 -11.40
N TYR A 52 15.43 7.63 -10.46
CA TYR A 52 16.74 8.32 -10.47
C TYR A 52 17.62 7.94 -11.66
N LYS A 53 17.40 6.79 -12.27
CA LYS A 53 18.06 6.42 -13.53
C LYS A 53 17.49 7.16 -14.74
N ARG A 54 16.25 7.64 -14.67
CA ARG A 54 15.56 8.31 -15.79
C ARG A 54 15.77 9.82 -15.81
N VAL A 55 15.86 10.44 -14.62
CA VAL A 55 16.01 11.89 -14.47
C VAL A 55 17.25 12.14 -13.64
N LYS A 56 18.15 13.00 -14.13
CA LYS A 56 19.36 13.37 -13.41
C LYS A 56 19.02 14.12 -12.13
N LYS A 57 19.89 13.99 -11.12
CA LYS A 57 19.65 14.53 -9.78
C LYS A 57 19.41 16.04 -9.79
N ASP A 58 20.11 16.77 -10.61
CA ASP A 58 20.00 18.22 -10.78
C ASP A 58 18.74 18.67 -11.53
N GLU A 59 18.13 17.79 -12.30
CA GLU A 59 16.88 18.04 -13.02
C GLU A 59 15.62 17.83 -12.18
N TRP A 60 15.71 17.04 -11.08
CA TRP A 60 14.57 16.71 -10.23
C TRP A 60 13.79 17.92 -9.70
N PRO A 61 14.43 19.05 -9.28
CA PRO A 61 13.68 20.22 -8.82
C PRO A 61 12.75 20.82 -9.89
N SER A 62 13.00 20.55 -11.18
CA SER A 62 12.16 21.01 -12.30
C SER A 62 11.01 20.06 -12.65
N VAL A 63 10.94 18.88 -12.04
CA VAL A 63 9.85 17.94 -12.24
C VAL A 63 8.63 18.38 -11.44
N THR A 64 7.64 18.93 -12.12
CA THR A 64 6.42 19.44 -11.50
C THR A 64 5.31 18.39 -11.36
N SER A 65 5.39 17.32 -12.13
CA SER A 65 4.41 16.23 -12.11
C SER A 65 5.07 14.87 -12.34
N MET A 66 4.99 14.02 -11.34
CA MET A 66 5.52 12.65 -11.41
C MET A 66 4.72 11.73 -12.35
N THR A 67 3.52 12.12 -12.72
CA THR A 67 2.61 11.27 -13.52
C THR A 67 2.48 11.73 -14.96
N THR A 68 2.97 12.93 -15.31
CA THR A 68 2.83 13.50 -16.63
C THR A 68 4.14 13.98 -17.26
N ASP A 69 5.18 14.20 -16.46
CA ASP A 69 6.49 14.65 -16.98
C ASP A 69 7.12 13.54 -17.82
N GLN A 70 7.41 13.84 -19.08
CA GLN A 70 7.94 12.89 -20.06
C GLN A 70 9.29 12.30 -19.64
N ARG A 71 10.10 13.04 -18.88
CA ARG A 71 11.38 12.55 -18.35
C ARG A 71 11.17 11.43 -17.33
N VAL A 72 10.08 11.47 -16.59
CA VAL A 72 9.71 10.47 -15.57
C VAL A 72 8.99 9.30 -16.22
N VAL A 73 7.95 9.57 -17.01
CA VAL A 73 7.07 8.53 -17.55
C VAL A 73 7.53 7.96 -18.90
N GLY A 74 8.24 8.74 -19.73
CA GLY A 74 8.64 8.33 -21.08
C GLY A 74 7.49 8.27 -22.08
N ASP A 75 7.79 7.90 -23.31
CA ASP A 75 6.87 8.00 -24.46
C ASP A 75 6.13 6.70 -24.80
N THR A 76 6.40 5.59 -24.12
CA THR A 76 6.00 4.26 -24.56
C THR A 76 5.18 3.50 -23.54
N ALA A 77 4.92 2.20 -23.79
CA ALA A 77 4.28 1.27 -22.86
C ALA A 77 4.92 1.26 -21.46
N ALA A 78 6.22 1.57 -21.36
CA ALA A 78 6.88 1.77 -20.07
C ALA A 78 6.30 2.94 -19.27
N ALA A 79 5.75 3.95 -19.91
CA ALA A 79 5.08 5.07 -19.27
C ALA A 79 3.87 4.62 -18.43
N PHE A 80 3.08 3.68 -18.94
CA PHE A 80 1.96 3.10 -18.21
C PHE A 80 2.42 2.39 -16.95
N LEU A 81 3.47 1.59 -17.03
CA LEU A 81 4.02 0.88 -15.88
C LEU A 81 4.54 1.85 -14.82
N VAL A 82 5.30 2.86 -15.21
CA VAL A 82 5.82 3.88 -14.27
C VAL A 82 4.70 4.65 -13.60
N ARG A 83 3.69 5.08 -14.36
CA ARG A 83 2.49 5.74 -13.79
C ARG A 83 1.76 4.85 -12.80
N SER A 84 1.57 3.57 -13.17
CA SER A 84 0.90 2.61 -12.31
C SER A 84 1.67 2.36 -11.03
N TYR A 85 2.99 2.18 -11.11
CA TYR A 85 3.83 1.99 -9.91
C TYR A 85 3.85 3.22 -9.02
N LEU A 86 4.01 4.42 -9.58
CA LEU A 86 4.00 5.68 -8.82
C LEU A 86 2.64 5.93 -8.19
N GLY A 87 1.56 5.77 -8.94
CA GLY A 87 0.20 5.92 -8.43
C GLY A 87 -0.09 4.97 -7.28
N ASN A 88 0.28 3.71 -7.44
CA ASN A 88 0.14 2.69 -6.41
C ASN A 88 0.98 3.00 -5.17
N MET A 89 2.23 3.40 -5.35
CA MET A 89 3.12 3.75 -4.23
C MET A 89 2.59 4.95 -3.47
N LEU A 90 2.19 6.03 -4.16
CA LEU A 90 1.62 7.22 -3.53
C LEU A 90 0.30 6.92 -2.80
N TYR A 91 -0.57 6.11 -3.41
CA TYR A 91 -1.79 5.65 -2.77
C TYR A 91 -1.50 4.88 -1.48
N ARG A 92 -0.58 3.93 -1.52
CA ARG A 92 -0.22 3.09 -0.36
C ARG A 92 0.45 3.88 0.75
N LEU A 93 1.36 4.81 0.42
CA LEU A 93 1.99 5.71 1.40
C LEU A 93 0.96 6.64 2.05
N THR A 94 0.00 7.15 1.26
CA THR A 94 -1.09 7.95 1.78
C THR A 94 -1.94 7.15 2.77
N ARG A 95 -2.28 5.90 2.43
CA ARG A 95 -3.02 4.99 3.31
C ARG A 95 -2.25 4.62 4.55
N TRP A 96 -0.98 4.28 4.39
CA TRP A 96 -0.07 3.99 5.50
C TRP A 96 -0.14 5.05 6.59
N LYS A 97 -0.06 6.32 6.16
CA LYS A 97 -0.10 7.46 7.08
C LYS A 97 -1.51 7.73 7.64
N LYS A 98 -2.53 7.76 6.76
CA LYS A 98 -3.91 8.13 7.16
C LYS A 98 -4.59 7.08 8.01
N ASP A 99 -4.36 5.81 7.71
CA ASP A 99 -5.04 4.70 8.36
C ASP A 99 -4.28 4.18 9.59
N GLY A 100 -3.16 4.81 10.00
CA GLY A 100 -2.37 4.40 11.17
C GLY A 100 -1.87 2.95 11.07
N VAL A 101 -1.47 2.51 9.87
CA VAL A 101 -1.06 1.12 9.60
C VAL A 101 0.17 0.75 10.42
N TYR A 102 1.13 1.65 10.52
CA TYR A 102 2.36 1.43 11.28
C TYR A 102 2.07 1.16 12.76
N GLU A 103 1.24 1.99 13.37
CA GLU A 103 0.87 1.89 14.78
C GLU A 103 0.16 0.57 15.06
N ARG A 104 -0.76 0.14 14.20
CA ARG A 104 -1.45 -1.16 14.35
C ARG A 104 -0.51 -2.34 14.18
N LEU A 105 0.42 -2.29 13.23
CA LEU A 105 1.41 -3.36 13.06
C LEU A 105 2.39 -3.43 14.23
N CYS A 106 2.79 -2.29 14.81
CA CYS A 106 3.62 -2.26 16.02
C CYS A 106 2.88 -2.83 17.23
N ALA A 107 1.60 -2.49 17.42
CA ALA A 107 0.77 -3.04 18.47
C ALA A 107 0.64 -4.56 18.34
N TRP A 108 0.28 -5.05 17.17
CA TRP A 108 0.22 -6.48 16.87
C TRP A 108 1.56 -7.21 17.14
N ALA A 109 2.68 -6.65 16.69
CA ALA A 109 4.00 -7.24 16.92
C ALA A 109 4.39 -7.28 18.40
N GLY A 110 3.94 -6.30 19.18
CA GLY A 110 4.11 -6.28 20.64
C GLY A 110 3.29 -7.37 21.33
N GLU A 111 2.03 -7.54 20.94
CA GLU A 111 1.14 -8.60 21.43
C GLU A 111 1.70 -10.00 21.09
N ALA A 112 2.10 -10.23 19.83
CA ALA A 112 2.66 -11.50 19.39
C ALA A 112 3.97 -11.87 20.12
N ARG A 113 4.78 -10.89 20.53
CA ARG A 113 5.98 -11.14 21.35
C ARG A 113 5.62 -11.51 22.79
N ALA A 114 4.61 -10.90 23.36
CA ALA A 114 4.17 -11.22 24.71
C ALA A 114 3.66 -12.67 24.81
N ASP A 115 2.97 -13.17 23.80
CA ASP A 115 2.46 -14.55 23.72
C ASP A 115 3.57 -15.60 23.59
N VAL A 116 4.75 -15.25 23.05
CA VAL A 116 5.89 -16.16 22.91
C VAL A 116 6.73 -16.26 24.18
N ILE A 117 6.66 -15.24 25.07
CA ILE A 117 7.48 -15.16 26.29
C ILE A 117 6.78 -15.80 27.49
N ASN A 118 5.47 -16.02 27.40
CA ASN A 118 4.65 -16.68 28.44
C ASN A 118 4.43 -18.16 28.11
#